data_d23fb4a6c8cddaf468c58f0835b5dbfe
#
_entry.id   d23fb4a6c8cddaf468c58f0835b5dbfe
#
_cell.length_a   1.000
_cell.length_b   1.000
_cell.length_c   1.000
_cell.angle_alpha   90.00
_cell.angle_beta   90.00
_cell.angle_gamma   90.00
#
_symmetry.space_group_name_H-M   'P 1'
#
loop_
_entity.id
_entity.type
_entity.pdbx_description
1 polymer ?
#
loop_
_entity_poly.entity_id
_entity_poly.type
_entity_poly.pdbx_seq_one_letter_code
_entity_poly.pdbx_strand_id
1 'polypeptide(L)'
;WDMSKKALIGSITVCSLVALLPMLSLLWQKDIISTISEYLLTGTGSFADVTGAILVLGAILVLIGLSNRINTEFMFLAVYDYYYIGLSERFMDLIQKIEWKDLNRKEIQDEYRYVRYRFGELTNLMANTFTAITQIVSITSMVLLALTYSTVIFAVTSAYLIFVLLINQKLTGKRTYSYVQDREFVRRTEYFENIVMQPGVAKELRIFKNADRMLREWESAYEPIYSRDKKIAVWRNLISFFCSVGYYILIVVLLVYAVYEVKAGTIKVDVFLTLYGMAQSMSS
;
A
#
# COMPACT_ATOMS: atom_id res chain seq x y z
N TRP A 1 6.11 14.18 -21.70
CA TRP A 1 6.99 14.01 -20.52
C TRP A 1 7.17 15.32 -19.72
N ASP A 2 7.20 16.47 -20.34
CA ASP A 2 7.51 17.73 -19.63
C ASP A 2 6.33 18.32 -18.83
N MET A 3 5.10 18.20 -19.31
CA MET A 3 3.92 18.54 -18.50
C MET A 3 3.70 17.58 -17.33
N SER A 4 4.10 16.32 -17.47
CA SER A 4 3.98 15.28 -16.44
C SER A 4 4.95 15.48 -15.27
N LYS A 5 6.13 16.05 -15.47
CA LYS A 5 7.13 16.27 -14.42
C LYS A 5 6.61 17.18 -13.33
N LYS A 6 5.95 18.31 -13.68
CA LYS A 6 5.40 19.25 -12.70
C LYS A 6 4.27 18.64 -11.89
N ALA A 7 3.36 17.91 -12.53
CA ALA A 7 2.28 17.21 -11.85
C ALA A 7 2.83 16.11 -10.93
N LEU A 8 3.82 15.34 -11.37
CA LEU A 8 4.44 14.28 -10.60
C LEU A 8 5.22 14.83 -9.40
N ILE A 9 6.00 15.90 -9.56
CA ILE A 9 6.70 16.57 -8.47
C ILE A 9 5.69 17.16 -7.48
N GLY A 10 4.64 17.82 -7.97
CA GLY A 10 3.55 18.33 -7.15
C GLY A 10 2.87 17.22 -6.33
N SER A 11 2.61 16.08 -6.96
CA SER A 11 2.01 14.92 -6.32
C SER A 11 2.91 14.35 -5.20
N ILE A 12 4.19 14.16 -5.48
CA ILE A 12 5.16 13.66 -4.49
C ILE A 12 5.30 14.63 -3.32
N THR A 13 5.36 15.94 -3.58
CA THR A 13 5.43 16.96 -2.50
C THR A 13 4.18 16.95 -1.62
N VAL A 14 2.99 16.90 -2.20
CA VAL A 14 1.74 16.83 -1.42
C VAL A 14 1.67 15.52 -0.62
N CYS A 15 1.99 14.38 -1.24
CA CYS A 15 2.05 13.09 -0.54
C CYS A 15 3.03 13.12 0.64
N SER A 16 4.21 13.71 0.46
CA SER A 16 5.22 13.81 1.51
C SER A 16 4.76 14.72 2.66
N LEU A 17 4.10 15.85 2.36
CA LEU A 17 3.54 16.74 3.38
C LEU A 17 2.41 16.05 4.17
N VAL A 18 1.51 15.36 3.49
CA VAL A 18 0.42 14.59 4.12
C VAL A 18 0.98 13.49 5.01
N ALA A 19 2.06 12.84 4.61
CA ALA A 19 2.73 11.78 5.37
C ALA A 19 3.33 12.26 6.72
N LEU A 20 3.58 13.57 6.88
CA LEU A 20 4.07 14.15 8.13
C LEU A 20 2.93 14.49 9.12
N LEU A 21 1.69 14.59 8.66
CA LEU A 21 0.56 14.96 9.53
C LEU A 21 0.35 14.00 10.73
N PRO A 22 0.47 12.68 10.60
CA PRO A 22 0.37 11.77 11.75
C PRO A 22 1.44 12.06 12.82
N MET A 23 2.67 12.35 12.42
CA MET A 23 3.74 12.74 13.34
C MET A 23 3.40 14.04 14.09
N LEU A 24 2.92 15.07 13.36
CA LEU A 24 2.49 16.33 13.96
C LEU A 24 1.33 16.13 14.94
N SER A 25 0.38 15.26 14.62
CA SER A 25 -0.73 14.95 15.54
C SER A 25 -0.27 14.33 16.85
N LEU A 26 0.75 13.45 16.79
CA LEU A 26 1.33 12.84 17.99
C LEU A 26 2.08 13.84 18.88
N LEU A 27 2.85 14.76 18.28
CA LEU A 27 3.50 15.82 19.01
C LEU A 27 2.47 16.72 19.72
N TRP A 28 1.40 17.07 19.01
CA TRP A 28 0.33 17.88 19.56
C TRP A 28 -0.46 17.16 20.66
N GLN A 29 -0.71 15.86 20.50
CA GLN A 29 -1.32 15.04 21.56
C GLN A 29 -0.49 15.06 22.84
N LYS A 30 0.84 15.01 22.75
CA LYS A 30 1.73 15.12 23.89
C LYS A 30 1.52 16.45 24.62
N ASP A 31 1.50 17.57 23.90
CA ASP A 31 1.34 18.89 24.49
C ASP A 31 -0.04 19.07 25.15
N ILE A 32 -1.09 18.51 24.55
CA ILE A 32 -2.44 18.48 25.16
C ILE A 32 -2.45 17.71 26.47
N ILE A 33 -1.83 16.52 26.48
CA ILE A 33 -1.80 15.68 27.67
C ILE A 33 -1.02 16.38 28.77
N SER A 34 0.09 17.06 28.47
CA SER A 34 0.83 17.85 29.46
C SER A 34 -0.02 18.99 30.02
N THR A 35 -0.74 19.72 29.15
CA THR A 35 -1.65 20.81 29.58
C THR A 35 -2.80 20.31 30.45
N ILE A 36 -3.42 19.17 30.10
CA ILE A 36 -4.49 18.56 30.90
C ILE A 36 -3.95 18.08 32.23
N SER A 37 -2.79 17.44 32.26
CA SER A 37 -2.18 16.94 33.51
C SER A 37 -1.80 18.07 34.42
N GLU A 38 -1.30 19.18 33.92
CA GLU A 38 -0.98 20.38 34.69
C GLU A 38 -2.25 21.02 35.28
N TYR A 39 -3.30 21.18 34.49
CA TYR A 39 -4.59 21.68 34.96
C TYR A 39 -5.21 20.81 36.07
N LEU A 40 -5.16 19.48 35.92
CA LEU A 40 -5.76 18.56 36.91
C LEU A 40 -4.93 18.39 38.18
N LEU A 41 -3.59 18.42 38.08
CA LEU A 41 -2.70 18.13 39.21
C LEU A 41 -2.33 19.39 39.99
N THR A 42 -2.12 20.51 39.34
CA THR A 42 -1.65 21.77 39.98
C THR A 42 -2.73 22.82 40.11
N GLY A 43 -3.87 22.67 39.43
CA GLY A 43 -4.93 23.68 39.40
C GLY A 43 -4.48 24.98 38.71
N THR A 44 -3.29 25.03 38.14
CA THR A 44 -2.74 26.17 37.40
C THR A 44 -3.10 26.00 35.94
N GLY A 45 -3.82 26.93 35.37
CA GLY A 45 -4.26 26.95 33.98
C GLY A 45 -5.72 27.32 33.83
N SER A 46 -6.12 27.71 32.63
CA SER A 46 -7.50 28.04 32.34
C SER A 46 -8.18 26.88 31.63
N PHE A 47 -9.45 26.63 31.95
CA PHE A 47 -10.28 25.69 31.20
C PHE A 47 -10.33 26.04 29.71
N ALA A 48 -10.18 27.34 29.38
CA ALA A 48 -10.08 27.82 27.97
C ALA A 48 -8.85 27.27 27.26
N ASP A 49 -7.70 27.10 27.94
CA ASP A 49 -6.47 26.56 27.33
C ASP A 49 -6.63 25.11 26.97
N VAL A 50 -7.24 24.32 27.86
CA VAL A 50 -7.55 22.89 27.61
C VAL A 50 -8.52 22.75 26.46
N THR A 51 -9.59 23.56 26.43
CA THR A 51 -10.58 23.54 25.35
C THR A 51 -9.97 23.94 24.02
N GLY A 52 -9.12 24.98 24.03
CA GLY A 52 -8.38 25.43 22.83
C GLY A 52 -7.47 24.34 22.28
N ALA A 53 -6.72 23.66 23.15
CA ALA A 53 -5.85 22.57 22.76
C ALA A 53 -6.62 21.39 22.13
N ILE A 54 -7.79 21.01 22.67
CA ILE A 54 -8.66 19.96 22.13
C ILE A 54 -9.23 20.37 20.76
N LEU A 55 -9.65 21.63 20.58
CA LEU A 55 -10.16 22.13 19.30
C LEU A 55 -9.08 22.08 18.21
N VAL A 56 -7.86 22.44 18.53
CA VAL A 56 -6.73 22.35 17.59
C VAL A 56 -6.44 20.89 17.21
N LEU A 57 -6.49 19.96 18.17
CA LEU A 57 -6.36 18.52 17.85
C LEU A 57 -7.48 18.07 16.92
N GLY A 58 -8.72 18.46 17.20
CA GLY A 58 -9.86 18.15 16.33
C GLY A 58 -9.64 18.68 14.92
N ALA A 59 -9.14 19.91 14.76
CA ALA A 59 -8.81 20.47 13.45
C ALA A 59 -7.71 19.69 12.73
N ILE A 60 -6.66 19.25 13.45
CA ILE A 60 -5.59 18.42 12.87
C ILE A 60 -6.14 17.07 12.41
N LEU A 61 -6.99 16.41 13.18
CA LEU A 61 -7.60 15.13 12.80
C LEU A 61 -8.51 15.26 11.57
N VAL A 62 -9.28 16.36 11.48
CA VAL A 62 -10.08 16.69 10.29
C VAL A 62 -9.18 16.91 9.09
N LEU A 63 -8.07 17.64 9.25
CA LEU A 63 -7.08 17.84 8.18
C LEU A 63 -6.45 16.53 7.72
N ILE A 64 -6.14 15.61 8.61
CA ILE A 64 -5.63 14.27 8.27
C ILE A 64 -6.67 13.51 7.46
N GLY A 65 -7.94 13.51 7.89
CA GLY A 65 -9.03 12.86 7.17
C GLY A 65 -9.25 13.42 5.77
N LEU A 66 -9.28 14.75 5.65
CA LEU A 66 -9.40 15.44 4.35
C LEU A 66 -8.19 15.18 3.45
N SER A 67 -6.98 15.24 3.99
CA SER A 67 -5.74 15.01 3.26
C SER A 67 -5.66 13.59 2.69
N ASN A 68 -6.10 12.59 3.45
CA ASN A 68 -6.17 11.22 2.97
C ASN A 68 -7.17 11.07 1.80
N ARG A 69 -8.31 11.76 1.87
CA ARG A 69 -9.30 11.78 0.77
C ARG A 69 -8.76 12.50 -0.46
N ILE A 70 -8.18 13.69 -0.28
CA ILE A 70 -7.56 14.45 -1.38
C ILE A 70 -6.44 13.63 -2.03
N ASN A 71 -5.61 12.99 -1.24
CA ASN A 71 -4.50 12.18 -1.75
C ASN A 71 -5.02 10.95 -2.54
N THR A 72 -6.06 10.26 -2.05
CA THR A 72 -6.55 9.04 -2.69
C THR A 72 -7.36 9.36 -3.95
N GLU A 73 -8.21 10.39 -3.92
CA GLU A 73 -9.16 10.66 -5.00
C GLU A 73 -8.63 11.66 -6.02
N PHE A 74 -8.07 12.77 -5.57
CA PHE A 74 -7.60 13.82 -6.47
C PHE A 74 -6.32 13.44 -7.20
N MET A 75 -5.37 12.84 -6.50
CA MET A 75 -4.12 12.35 -7.09
C MET A 75 -4.34 11.17 -8.00
N PHE A 76 -5.22 10.25 -7.61
CA PHE A 76 -5.57 9.11 -8.43
C PHE A 76 -6.18 9.57 -9.76
N LEU A 77 -7.17 10.46 -9.73
CA LEU A 77 -7.81 10.96 -10.95
C LEU A 77 -6.84 11.76 -11.84
N ALA A 78 -6.11 12.71 -11.27
CA ALA A 78 -5.22 13.58 -12.06
C ALA A 78 -4.04 12.81 -12.68
N VAL A 79 -3.47 11.86 -11.94
CA VAL A 79 -2.35 11.05 -12.42
C VAL A 79 -2.84 9.92 -13.33
N TYR A 80 -3.95 9.27 -12.98
CA TYR A 80 -4.55 8.18 -13.74
C TYR A 80 -4.95 8.64 -15.14
N ASP A 81 -5.80 9.65 -15.23
CA ASP A 81 -6.30 10.13 -16.53
C ASP A 81 -5.18 10.61 -17.43
N TYR A 82 -4.23 11.33 -16.86
CA TYR A 82 -3.11 11.86 -17.60
C TYR A 82 -2.20 10.78 -18.17
N TYR A 83 -1.83 9.79 -17.35
CA TYR A 83 -0.97 8.69 -17.79
C TYR A 83 -1.70 7.68 -18.65
N TYR A 84 -2.94 7.35 -18.33
CA TYR A 84 -3.75 6.43 -19.11
C TYR A 84 -4.03 6.98 -20.50
N ILE A 85 -4.45 8.23 -20.60
CA ILE A 85 -4.70 8.91 -21.88
C ILE A 85 -3.40 9.04 -22.68
N GLY A 86 -2.35 9.59 -22.09
CA GLY A 86 -1.08 9.79 -22.77
C GLY A 86 -0.39 8.49 -23.20
N LEU A 87 -0.55 7.43 -22.42
CA LEU A 87 0.00 6.12 -22.76
C LEU A 87 -0.84 5.45 -23.85
N SER A 88 -2.17 5.56 -23.78
CA SER A 88 -3.09 5.05 -24.81
C SER A 88 -2.86 5.74 -26.14
N GLU A 89 -2.67 7.05 -26.15
CA GLU A 89 -2.35 7.84 -27.34
C GLU A 89 -1.03 7.38 -27.99
N ARG A 90 0.03 7.22 -27.20
CA ARG A 90 1.30 6.69 -27.71
C ARG A 90 1.21 5.27 -28.21
N PHE A 91 0.43 4.45 -27.54
CA PHE A 91 0.21 3.07 -27.94
C PHE A 91 -0.53 3.00 -29.29
N MET A 92 -1.56 3.82 -29.46
CA MET A 92 -2.28 3.94 -30.75
C MET A 92 -1.34 4.44 -31.87
N ASP A 93 -0.50 5.43 -31.59
CA ASP A 93 0.50 5.96 -32.54
C ASP A 93 1.53 4.88 -32.93
N LEU A 94 1.98 4.06 -31.99
CA LEU A 94 2.88 2.94 -32.26
C LEU A 94 2.22 1.88 -33.14
N ILE A 95 0.96 1.52 -32.86
CA ILE A 95 0.22 0.52 -33.66
C ILE A 95 0.02 1.01 -35.11
N GLN A 96 -0.27 2.30 -35.28
CA GLN A 96 -0.42 2.87 -36.63
C GLN A 96 0.87 2.82 -37.46
N LYS A 97 2.04 2.75 -36.81
CA LYS A 97 3.34 2.65 -37.51
C LYS A 97 3.76 1.24 -37.85
N ILE A 98 3.06 0.22 -37.34
CA ILE A 98 3.33 -1.20 -37.67
C ILE A 98 2.77 -1.52 -39.05
N GLU A 99 3.57 -2.15 -39.93
CA GLU A 99 3.10 -2.59 -41.25
C GLU A 99 1.97 -3.61 -41.11
N TRP A 100 0.97 -3.51 -41.96
CA TRP A 100 -0.22 -4.38 -41.94
C TRP A 100 0.10 -5.88 -41.97
N LYS A 101 1.14 -6.28 -42.68
CA LYS A 101 1.56 -7.70 -42.74
C LYS A 101 2.16 -8.20 -41.43
N ASP A 102 2.75 -7.32 -40.64
CA ASP A 102 3.34 -7.67 -39.35
C ASP A 102 2.30 -7.69 -38.22
N LEU A 103 1.22 -6.91 -38.36
CA LEU A 103 0.09 -6.94 -37.40
C LEU A 103 -0.56 -8.33 -37.26
N ASN A 104 -0.47 -9.16 -38.34
CA ASN A 104 -1.00 -10.52 -38.34
C ASN A 104 -0.01 -11.56 -37.78
N ARG A 105 1.23 -11.18 -37.46
CA ARG A 105 2.18 -12.09 -36.82
C ARG A 105 1.75 -12.39 -35.40
N LYS A 106 1.81 -13.67 -35.07
CA LYS A 106 1.41 -14.16 -33.75
C LYS A 106 2.18 -13.48 -32.62
N GLU A 107 3.47 -13.26 -32.80
CA GLU A 107 4.35 -12.62 -31.83
C GLU A 107 3.88 -11.17 -31.51
N ILE A 108 3.53 -10.40 -32.56
CA ILE A 108 3.06 -9.03 -32.40
C ILE A 108 1.66 -8.98 -31.76
N GLN A 109 0.79 -9.93 -32.09
CA GLN A 109 -0.51 -10.02 -31.45
C GLN A 109 -0.41 -10.43 -29.98
N ASP A 110 0.50 -11.32 -29.63
CA ASP A 110 0.76 -11.72 -28.25
C ASP A 110 1.36 -10.55 -27.44
N GLU A 111 2.28 -9.79 -28.02
CA GLU A 111 2.79 -8.56 -27.41
C GLU A 111 1.71 -7.48 -27.27
N TYR A 112 0.89 -7.27 -28.27
CA TYR A 112 -0.25 -6.35 -28.23
C TYR A 112 -1.19 -6.67 -27.06
N ARG A 113 -1.60 -7.94 -26.93
CA ARG A 113 -2.47 -8.40 -25.85
C ARG A 113 -1.80 -8.23 -24.50
N TYR A 114 -0.53 -8.60 -24.38
CA TYR A 114 0.26 -8.44 -23.17
C TYR A 114 0.34 -6.98 -22.72
N VAL A 115 0.68 -6.06 -23.63
CA VAL A 115 0.76 -4.63 -23.32
C VAL A 115 -0.61 -4.11 -22.89
N ARG A 116 -1.69 -4.44 -23.63
CA ARG A 116 -3.05 -4.00 -23.31
C ARG A 116 -3.52 -4.48 -21.95
N TYR A 117 -3.22 -5.72 -21.59
CA TYR A 117 -3.50 -6.26 -20.26
C TYR A 117 -2.74 -5.51 -19.17
N ARG A 118 -1.47 -5.19 -19.42
CA ARG A 118 -0.60 -4.47 -18.48
C ARG A 118 -0.95 -2.99 -18.30
N PHE A 119 -1.74 -2.40 -19.18
CA PHE A 119 -2.20 -1.03 -18.99
C PHE A 119 -2.96 -0.83 -17.68
N GLY A 120 -3.86 -1.74 -17.34
CA GLY A 120 -4.57 -1.71 -16.06
C GLY A 120 -3.65 -1.87 -14.83
N GLU A 121 -2.62 -2.71 -14.96
CA GLU A 121 -1.65 -2.90 -13.87
C GLU A 121 -0.74 -1.68 -13.66
N LEU A 122 -0.43 -0.93 -14.73
CA LEU A 122 0.40 0.27 -14.63
C LEU A 122 -0.23 1.33 -13.72
N THR A 123 -1.53 1.45 -13.75
CA THR A 123 -2.31 2.33 -12.88
C THR A 123 -2.16 1.94 -11.41
N ASN A 124 -2.34 0.65 -11.11
CA ASN A 124 -2.15 0.12 -9.77
C ASN A 124 -0.70 0.29 -9.29
N LEU A 125 0.26 0.14 -10.19
CA LEU A 125 1.67 0.34 -9.88
C LEU A 125 1.96 1.78 -9.49
N MET A 126 1.38 2.75 -10.17
CA MET A 126 1.51 4.17 -9.83
C MET A 126 0.86 4.48 -8.48
N ALA A 127 -0.39 4.08 -8.26
CA ALA A 127 -1.07 4.27 -6.98
C ALA A 127 -0.28 3.65 -5.82
N ASN A 128 0.22 2.42 -6.00
CA ASN A 128 1.04 1.74 -5.01
C ASN A 128 2.39 2.45 -4.77
N THR A 129 2.97 3.07 -5.80
CA THR A 129 4.23 3.83 -5.67
C THR A 129 4.01 5.08 -4.82
N PHE A 130 2.93 5.83 -5.03
CA PHE A 130 2.60 6.99 -4.20
C PHE A 130 2.31 6.58 -2.74
N THR A 131 1.54 5.52 -2.55
CA THR A 131 1.28 4.96 -1.23
C THR A 131 2.58 4.53 -0.54
N ALA A 132 3.50 3.87 -1.26
CA ALA A 132 4.79 3.47 -0.72
C ALA A 132 5.65 4.68 -0.32
N ILE A 133 5.69 5.75 -1.12
CA ILE A 133 6.41 6.99 -0.77
C ILE A 133 5.82 7.59 0.51
N THR A 134 4.50 7.71 0.59
CA THR A 134 3.80 8.23 1.77
C THR A 134 4.13 7.41 3.03
N GLN A 135 4.07 6.08 2.92
CA GLN A 135 4.40 5.18 4.03
C GLN A 135 5.87 5.27 4.45
N ILE A 136 6.81 5.33 3.51
CA ILE A 136 8.24 5.48 3.82
C ILE A 136 8.49 6.79 4.58
N VAL A 137 7.92 7.90 4.13
CA VAL A 137 8.06 9.21 4.80
C VAL A 137 7.45 9.16 6.19
N SER A 138 6.24 8.60 6.34
CA SER A 138 5.55 8.45 7.62
C SER A 138 6.35 7.59 8.61
N ILE A 139 6.79 6.40 8.19
CA ILE A 139 7.58 5.49 9.04
C ILE A 139 8.90 6.15 9.44
N THR A 140 9.60 6.78 8.50
CA THR A 140 10.89 7.45 8.78
C THR A 140 10.69 8.57 9.80
N SER A 141 9.65 9.38 9.66
CA SER A 141 9.34 10.46 10.60
C SER A 141 9.03 9.94 12.01
N MET A 142 8.28 8.84 12.10
CA MET A 142 7.96 8.18 13.38
C MET A 142 9.20 7.59 14.05
N VAL A 143 10.06 6.92 13.27
CA VAL A 143 11.31 6.34 13.76
C VAL A 143 12.26 7.43 14.25
N LEU A 144 12.38 8.55 13.53
CA LEU A 144 13.16 9.71 13.98
C LEU A 144 12.58 10.33 15.27
N LEU A 145 11.26 10.40 15.37
CA LEU A 145 10.62 10.88 16.61
C LEU A 145 10.91 9.93 17.79
N ALA A 146 10.91 8.61 17.58
CA ALA A 146 11.29 7.65 18.61
C ALA A 146 12.72 7.87 19.12
N LEU A 147 13.65 8.26 18.25
CA LEU A 147 15.04 8.56 18.62
C LEU A 147 15.14 9.74 19.61
N THR A 148 14.26 10.74 19.52
CA THR A 148 14.25 11.90 20.43
C THR A 148 13.86 11.53 21.85
N TYR A 149 13.15 10.42 22.06
CA TYR A 149 12.69 9.97 23.36
C TYR A 149 13.59 8.91 24.01
N SER A 150 14.00 7.90 23.23
CA SER A 150 14.86 6.83 23.75
C SER A 150 15.59 6.12 22.61
N THR A 151 16.93 6.05 22.75
CA THR A 151 17.77 5.32 21.79
C THR A 151 17.48 3.81 21.76
N VAL A 152 17.06 3.24 22.89
CA VAL A 152 16.68 1.82 23.00
C VAL A 152 15.42 1.54 22.20
N ILE A 153 14.37 2.38 22.35
CA ILE A 153 13.12 2.25 21.62
C ILE A 153 13.37 2.39 20.12
N PHE A 154 14.18 3.37 19.73
CA PHE A 154 14.59 3.56 18.34
C PHE A 154 15.30 2.31 17.78
N ALA A 155 16.26 1.76 18.49
CA ALA A 155 17.03 0.59 18.01
C ALA A 155 16.13 -0.65 17.84
N VAL A 156 15.25 -0.92 18.81
CA VAL A 156 14.37 -2.09 18.78
C VAL A 156 13.32 -1.96 17.67
N THR A 157 12.68 -0.79 17.52
CA THR A 157 11.70 -0.56 16.43
C THR A 157 12.33 -0.62 15.06
N SER A 158 13.51 -0.03 14.89
CA SER A 158 14.25 -0.07 13.63
C SER A 158 14.67 -1.49 13.25
N ALA A 159 15.17 -2.27 14.19
CA ALA A 159 15.55 -3.67 13.98
C ALA A 159 14.34 -4.52 13.55
N TYR A 160 13.19 -4.31 14.19
CA TYR A 160 11.95 -5.00 13.82
C TYR A 160 11.48 -4.63 12.40
N LEU A 161 11.48 -3.35 12.04
CA LEU A 161 11.11 -2.90 10.69
C LEU A 161 12.02 -3.52 9.62
N ILE A 162 13.34 -3.53 9.84
CA ILE A 162 14.28 -4.17 8.92
C ILE A 162 13.98 -5.66 8.78
N PHE A 163 13.69 -6.36 9.88
CA PHE A 163 13.33 -7.77 9.86
C PHE A 163 12.07 -8.03 9.02
N VAL A 164 11.00 -7.25 9.20
CA VAL A 164 9.76 -7.36 8.42
C VAL A 164 10.00 -7.08 6.93
N LEU A 165 10.80 -6.05 6.60
CA LEU A 165 11.15 -5.73 5.22
C LEU A 165 11.90 -6.88 4.54
N LEU A 166 12.87 -7.51 5.20
CA LEU A 166 13.62 -8.64 4.66
C LEU A 166 12.72 -9.86 4.39
N ILE A 167 11.77 -10.14 5.28
CA ILE A 167 10.80 -11.22 5.09
C ILE A 167 9.89 -10.92 3.88
N ASN A 168 9.35 -9.71 3.79
CA ASN A 168 8.48 -9.32 2.69
C ASN A 168 9.20 -9.36 1.33
N GLN A 169 10.46 -8.96 1.26
CA GLN A 169 11.27 -9.07 0.05
C GLN A 169 11.39 -10.51 -0.45
N LYS A 170 11.67 -11.47 0.45
CA LYS A 170 11.76 -12.89 0.09
C LYS A 170 10.44 -13.47 -0.42
N LEU A 171 9.31 -13.03 0.16
CA LEU A 171 7.98 -13.48 -0.26
C LEU A 171 7.59 -12.92 -1.63
N THR A 172 7.86 -11.66 -1.88
CA THR A 172 7.56 -11.00 -3.17
C THR A 172 8.39 -11.62 -4.30
N GLY A 173 9.66 -11.91 -4.06
CA GLY A 173 10.52 -12.56 -5.06
C GLY A 173 9.98 -13.93 -5.51
N LYS A 174 9.47 -14.75 -4.60
CA LYS A 174 8.86 -16.04 -4.93
C LYS A 174 7.61 -15.91 -5.82
N ARG A 175 6.79 -14.91 -5.57
CA ARG A 175 5.59 -14.65 -6.37
C ARG A 175 5.93 -14.25 -7.81
N THR A 176 6.88 -13.35 -7.97
CA THR A 176 7.30 -12.88 -9.30
C THR A 176 7.86 -14.03 -10.15
N TYR A 177 8.65 -14.92 -9.54
CA TYR A 177 9.20 -16.09 -10.23
C TYR A 177 8.10 -17.07 -10.67
N SER A 178 7.08 -17.29 -9.85
CA SER A 178 5.93 -18.13 -10.18
C SER A 178 5.16 -17.61 -11.41
N TYR A 179 4.89 -16.33 -11.48
CA TYR A 179 4.21 -15.70 -12.63
C TYR A 179 4.93 -15.90 -13.96
N VAL A 180 6.26 -15.92 -13.95
CA VAL A 180 7.05 -16.13 -15.17
C VAL A 180 6.94 -17.57 -15.67
N GLN A 181 6.86 -18.54 -14.75
CA GLN A 181 6.72 -19.97 -15.12
C GLN A 181 5.32 -20.32 -15.63
N ASP A 182 4.31 -19.60 -15.20
CA ASP A 182 2.91 -19.94 -15.52
C ASP A 182 2.39 -19.36 -16.83
N ARG A 183 3.22 -18.68 -17.63
CA ARG A 183 2.81 -18.03 -18.89
C ARG A 183 2.07 -18.96 -19.86
N GLU A 184 2.48 -20.20 -19.96
CA GLU A 184 1.84 -21.17 -20.86
C GLU A 184 0.43 -21.53 -20.37
N PHE A 185 0.27 -21.78 -19.08
CA PHE A 185 -1.03 -22.09 -18.47
C PHE A 185 -1.98 -20.89 -18.55
N VAL A 186 -1.50 -19.68 -18.25
CA VAL A 186 -2.27 -18.43 -18.35
C VAL A 186 -2.78 -18.24 -19.79
N ARG A 187 -1.90 -18.39 -20.79
CA ARG A 187 -2.30 -18.29 -22.20
C ARG A 187 -3.37 -19.33 -22.58
N ARG A 188 -3.25 -20.54 -22.06
CA ARG A 188 -4.21 -21.62 -22.33
C ARG A 188 -5.57 -21.34 -21.70
N THR A 189 -5.59 -20.81 -20.49
CA THR A 189 -6.81 -20.40 -19.79
C THR A 189 -7.52 -19.26 -20.52
N GLU A 190 -6.77 -18.20 -20.88
CA GLU A 190 -7.30 -17.07 -21.66
C GLU A 190 -7.85 -17.49 -23.02
N TYR A 191 -7.21 -18.46 -23.68
CA TYR A 191 -7.70 -19.00 -24.93
C TYR A 191 -9.10 -19.62 -24.78
N PHE A 192 -9.30 -20.46 -23.77
CA PHE A 192 -10.61 -21.08 -23.51
C PHE A 192 -11.67 -20.03 -23.13
N GLU A 193 -11.33 -19.07 -22.28
CA GLU A 193 -12.23 -17.98 -21.90
C GLU A 193 -12.66 -17.14 -23.12
N ASN A 194 -11.71 -16.75 -23.96
CA ASN A 194 -11.99 -15.95 -25.16
C ASN A 194 -12.84 -16.72 -26.18
N ILE A 195 -12.61 -18.00 -26.36
CA ILE A 195 -13.40 -18.84 -27.27
C ILE A 195 -14.86 -18.93 -26.81
N VAL A 196 -15.10 -19.19 -25.54
CA VAL A 196 -16.47 -19.32 -24.99
C VAL A 196 -17.23 -18.00 -25.08
N MET A 197 -16.54 -16.87 -25.00
CA MET A 197 -17.13 -15.53 -25.10
C MET A 197 -17.47 -15.11 -26.54
N GLN A 198 -17.01 -15.84 -27.58
CA GLN A 198 -17.34 -15.52 -28.95
C GLN A 198 -18.75 -16.01 -29.30
N PRO A 199 -19.66 -15.15 -29.80
CA PRO A 199 -21.07 -15.52 -30.07
C PRO A 199 -21.21 -16.69 -31.04
N GLY A 200 -20.36 -16.79 -32.07
CA GLY A 200 -20.36 -17.89 -33.03
C GLY A 200 -20.03 -19.24 -32.39
N VAL A 201 -18.94 -19.27 -31.62
CA VAL A 201 -18.48 -20.47 -30.93
C VAL A 201 -19.45 -20.89 -29.81
N ALA A 202 -20.02 -19.93 -29.08
CA ALA A 202 -21.04 -20.22 -28.07
C ALA A 202 -22.25 -20.93 -28.66
N LYS A 203 -22.64 -20.59 -29.89
CA LYS A 203 -23.71 -21.29 -30.62
C LYS A 203 -23.31 -22.72 -30.99
N GLU A 204 -22.11 -22.91 -31.51
CA GLU A 204 -21.57 -24.22 -31.85
C GLU A 204 -21.44 -25.14 -30.62
N LEU A 205 -20.93 -24.61 -29.51
CA LEU A 205 -20.82 -25.35 -28.24
C LEU A 205 -22.17 -25.89 -27.75
N ARG A 206 -23.25 -25.12 -27.93
CA ARG A 206 -24.61 -25.54 -27.62
C ARG A 206 -25.14 -26.62 -28.56
N ILE A 207 -24.90 -26.45 -29.86
CA ILE A 207 -25.35 -27.42 -30.89
C ILE A 207 -24.64 -28.77 -30.69
N PHE A 208 -23.34 -28.75 -30.48
CA PHE A 208 -22.53 -29.98 -30.31
C PHE A 208 -22.48 -30.49 -28.86
N LYS A 209 -23.15 -29.83 -27.90
CA LYS A 209 -23.14 -30.17 -26.48
C LYS A 209 -21.73 -30.34 -25.88
N ASN A 210 -20.79 -29.55 -26.36
CA ASN A 210 -19.36 -29.67 -26.00
C ASN A 210 -18.95 -28.72 -24.85
N ALA A 211 -19.88 -28.01 -24.22
CA ALA A 211 -19.61 -27.05 -23.14
C ALA A 211 -18.89 -27.68 -21.95
N ASP A 212 -19.35 -28.88 -21.52
CA ASP A 212 -18.72 -29.61 -20.38
C ASP A 212 -17.29 -30.04 -20.67
N ARG A 213 -16.98 -30.37 -21.91
CA ARG A 213 -15.61 -30.71 -22.31
C ARG A 213 -14.71 -29.46 -22.26
N MET A 214 -15.20 -28.33 -22.77
CA MET A 214 -14.46 -27.08 -22.73
C MET A 214 -14.20 -26.62 -21.29
N LEU A 215 -15.20 -26.78 -20.40
CA LEU A 215 -15.05 -26.46 -18.99
C LEU A 215 -13.96 -27.33 -18.33
N ARG A 216 -13.96 -28.64 -18.57
CA ARG A 216 -12.93 -29.53 -18.05
C ARG A 216 -11.52 -29.19 -18.56
N GLU A 217 -11.40 -28.83 -19.83
CA GLU A 217 -10.11 -28.41 -20.40
C GLU A 217 -9.62 -27.08 -19.79
N TRP A 218 -10.54 -26.14 -19.55
CA TRP A 218 -10.25 -24.90 -18.84
C TRP A 218 -9.84 -25.17 -17.39
N GLU A 219 -10.60 -25.97 -16.65
CA GLU A 219 -10.28 -26.38 -15.29
C GLU A 219 -8.90 -27.03 -15.20
N SER A 220 -8.56 -27.94 -16.14
CA SER A 220 -7.26 -28.60 -16.17
C SER A 220 -6.10 -27.63 -16.41
N ALA A 221 -6.33 -26.55 -17.16
CA ALA A 221 -5.36 -25.48 -17.39
C ALA A 221 -5.25 -24.51 -16.20
N TYR A 222 -6.35 -24.27 -15.49
CA TYR A 222 -6.44 -23.33 -14.38
C TYR A 222 -5.96 -23.94 -13.03
N GLU A 223 -6.23 -25.21 -12.78
CA GLU A 223 -5.91 -25.90 -11.52
C GLU A 223 -4.44 -25.75 -11.07
N PRO A 224 -3.42 -25.90 -11.95
CA PRO A 224 -2.02 -25.72 -11.56
C PRO A 224 -1.73 -24.29 -11.08
N ILE A 225 -2.32 -23.27 -11.72
CA ILE A 225 -2.19 -21.87 -11.36
C ILE A 225 -2.84 -21.63 -9.99
N TYR A 226 -4.11 -22.04 -9.85
CA TYR A 226 -4.89 -21.88 -8.64
C TYR A 226 -4.24 -22.55 -7.40
N SER A 227 -3.81 -23.81 -7.55
CA SER A 227 -3.21 -24.57 -6.44
C SER A 227 -1.89 -23.95 -5.97
N ARG A 228 -1.09 -23.38 -6.89
CA ARG A 228 0.14 -22.67 -6.59
C ARG A 228 -0.13 -21.33 -5.93
N ASP A 229 -1.01 -20.53 -6.51
CA ASP A 229 -1.37 -19.21 -5.97
C ASP A 229 -2.01 -19.33 -4.58
N LYS A 230 -2.85 -20.34 -4.37
CA LYS A 230 -3.42 -20.66 -3.06
C LYS A 230 -2.34 -20.97 -2.02
N LYS A 231 -1.35 -21.81 -2.37
CA LYS A 231 -0.23 -22.11 -1.48
C LYS A 231 0.57 -20.85 -1.12
N ILE A 232 0.90 -20.02 -2.13
CA ILE A 232 1.64 -18.77 -1.93
C ILE A 232 0.82 -17.81 -1.06
N ALA A 233 -0.49 -17.69 -1.33
CA ALA A 233 -1.38 -16.80 -0.57
C ALA A 233 -1.51 -17.25 0.90
N VAL A 234 -1.68 -18.55 1.16
CA VAL A 234 -1.74 -19.09 2.53
C VAL A 234 -0.44 -18.81 3.27
N TRP A 235 0.71 -19.12 2.68
CA TRP A 235 2.01 -18.84 3.31
C TRP A 235 2.23 -17.36 3.58
N ARG A 236 1.88 -16.50 2.63
CA ARG A 236 1.97 -15.05 2.79
C ARG A 236 1.11 -14.55 3.95
N ASN A 237 -0.14 -15.02 4.00
CA ASN A 237 -1.08 -14.60 5.04
C ASN A 237 -0.63 -15.10 6.43
N LEU A 238 -0.12 -16.33 6.53
CA LEU A 238 0.44 -16.84 7.78
C LEU A 238 1.65 -16.02 8.24
N ILE A 239 2.59 -15.73 7.35
CA ILE A 239 3.78 -14.94 7.70
C ILE A 239 3.35 -13.51 8.08
N SER A 240 2.44 -12.89 7.33
CA SER A 240 1.90 -11.57 7.67
C SER A 240 1.22 -11.58 9.04
N PHE A 241 0.45 -12.62 9.36
CA PHE A 241 -0.17 -12.79 10.67
C PHE A 241 0.88 -12.87 11.80
N PHE A 242 1.91 -13.71 11.64
CA PHE A 242 2.98 -13.82 12.64
C PHE A 242 3.78 -12.52 12.78
N CYS A 243 4.03 -11.80 11.70
CA CYS A 243 4.63 -10.47 11.76
C CYS A 243 3.73 -9.48 12.52
N SER A 244 2.42 -9.48 12.28
CA SER A 244 1.49 -8.61 13.01
C SER A 244 1.45 -8.95 14.51
N VAL A 245 1.35 -10.24 14.86
CA VAL A 245 1.39 -10.68 16.26
C VAL A 245 2.72 -10.30 16.91
N GLY A 246 3.85 -10.51 16.24
CA GLY A 246 5.17 -10.12 16.71
C GLY A 246 5.25 -8.61 16.97
N TYR A 247 4.63 -7.81 16.11
CA TYR A 247 4.54 -6.36 16.31
C TYR A 247 3.77 -5.98 17.57
N TYR A 248 2.60 -6.58 17.81
CA TYR A 248 1.83 -6.31 19.04
C TYR A 248 2.57 -6.75 20.30
N ILE A 249 3.28 -7.88 20.27
CA ILE A 249 4.14 -8.32 21.38
C ILE A 249 5.24 -7.29 21.61
N LEU A 250 5.87 -6.81 20.55
CA LEU A 250 6.91 -5.77 20.65
C LEU A 250 6.37 -4.48 21.26
N ILE A 251 5.17 -4.03 20.87
CA ILE A 251 4.50 -2.87 21.50
C ILE A 251 4.34 -3.08 23.01
N VAL A 252 3.82 -4.24 23.41
CA VAL A 252 3.64 -4.54 24.84
C VAL A 252 4.96 -4.49 25.59
N VAL A 253 6.03 -5.07 25.04
CA VAL A 253 7.37 -5.03 25.65
C VAL A 253 7.88 -3.60 25.75
N LEU A 254 7.73 -2.78 24.70
CA LEU A 254 8.15 -1.38 24.72
C LEU A 254 7.34 -0.54 25.71
N LEU A 255 6.05 -0.81 25.87
CA LEU A 255 5.21 -0.13 26.86
C LEU A 255 5.63 -0.49 28.29
N VAL A 256 5.91 -1.77 28.56
CA VAL A 256 6.43 -2.20 29.88
C VAL A 256 7.79 -1.54 30.16
N TYR A 257 8.66 -1.48 29.17
CA TYR A 257 9.93 -0.77 29.28
C TYR A 257 9.74 0.74 29.56
N ALA A 258 8.82 1.38 28.83
CA ALA A 258 8.50 2.79 29.04
C ALA A 258 7.94 3.07 30.46
N VAL A 259 7.10 2.17 31.02
CA VAL A 259 6.64 2.28 32.40
C VAL A 259 7.81 2.19 33.40
N TYR A 260 8.76 1.31 33.14
CA TYR A 260 9.96 1.20 33.95
C TYR A 260 10.80 2.49 33.94
N GLU A 261 11.00 3.08 32.77
CA GLU A 261 11.72 4.35 32.58
C GLU A 261 10.99 5.54 33.22
N VAL A 262 9.66 5.57 33.16
CA VAL A 262 8.85 6.57 33.90
C VAL A 262 9.03 6.43 35.40
N LYS A 263 9.02 5.20 35.94
CA LYS A 263 9.26 4.94 37.35
C LYS A 263 10.67 5.33 37.80
N ALA A 264 11.67 5.17 36.90
CA ALA A 264 13.06 5.59 37.12
C ALA A 264 13.23 7.13 37.02
N GLY A 265 12.21 7.87 36.58
CA GLY A 265 12.26 9.34 36.44
C GLY A 265 13.00 9.82 35.20
N THR A 266 13.37 8.93 34.29
CA THR A 266 14.09 9.24 33.03
C THR A 266 13.15 9.80 31.96
N ILE A 267 11.89 9.36 31.96
CA ILE A 267 10.89 9.74 30.96
C ILE A 267 9.62 10.24 31.68
N LYS A 268 8.98 11.27 31.14
CA LYS A 268 7.71 11.79 31.64
C LYS A 268 6.52 10.94 31.15
N VAL A 269 5.39 11.02 31.85
CA VAL A 269 4.15 10.27 31.52
C VAL A 269 3.58 10.66 30.14
N ASP A 270 3.74 11.92 29.75
CA ASP A 270 3.32 12.43 28.42
C ASP A 270 4.06 11.71 27.26
N VAL A 271 5.32 11.36 27.47
CA VAL A 271 6.13 10.59 26.52
C VAL A 271 5.61 9.16 26.37
N PHE A 272 5.17 8.52 27.47
CA PHE A 272 4.58 7.16 27.41
C PHE A 272 3.36 7.12 26.46
N LEU A 273 2.45 8.09 26.58
CA LEU A 273 1.27 8.15 25.73
C LEU A 273 1.61 8.44 24.26
N THR A 274 2.64 9.26 24.03
CA THR A 274 3.15 9.51 22.67
C THR A 274 3.73 8.24 22.04
N LEU A 275 4.49 7.47 22.81
CA LEU A 275 5.04 6.17 22.34
C LEU A 275 3.93 5.16 22.03
N TYR A 276 2.85 5.14 22.81
CA TYR A 276 1.69 4.30 22.51
C TYR A 276 1.00 4.72 21.21
N GLY A 277 0.78 6.03 21.02
CA GLY A 277 0.22 6.57 19.77
C GLY A 277 1.10 6.31 18.54
N MET A 278 2.44 6.41 18.68
CA MET A 278 3.38 6.02 17.63
C MET A 278 3.25 4.54 17.27
N ALA A 279 3.24 3.69 18.28
CA ALA A 279 3.10 2.26 18.09
C ALA A 279 1.79 1.92 17.35
N GLN A 280 0.69 2.58 17.69
CA GLN A 280 -0.58 2.37 17.02
C GLN A 280 -0.56 2.85 15.54
N SER A 281 0.01 4.02 15.27
CA SER A 281 0.08 4.55 13.91
C SER A 281 1.04 3.79 12.99
N MET A 282 2.06 3.12 13.54
CA MET A 282 2.95 2.24 12.76
C MET A 282 2.30 0.90 12.38
N SER A 283 1.16 0.53 13.00
CA SER A 283 0.44 -0.71 12.71
C SER A 283 -0.51 -0.60 11.51
N SER A 284 -0.87 0.60 11.10
CA SER A 284 -1.75 0.91 9.96
C SER A 284 -0.99 1.01 8.65
#